data_39a9f47d969fabb99e94618bd5200d6e
#
_entry.id   39a9f47d969fabb99e94618bd5200d6e
#
_cell.length_a   1.000
_cell.length_b   1.000
_cell.length_c   1.000
_cell.angle_alpha   90.00
_cell.angle_beta   90.00
_cell.angle_gamma   90.00
#
_symmetry.space_group_name_H-M   'P 1'
#
loop_
_entity.id
_entity.type
_entity.pdbx_description
1 polymer ?
#
loop_
_entity_poly.entity_id
_entity_poly.type
_entity_poly.pdbx_seq_one_letter_code
_entity_poly.pdbx_strand_id
1 'polypeptide(L)'
;MFPGAYDPDRIAITMAGSQSQLTYGDVEAFSNQFAHLCRRHGLKQGDGIALCIENHLYFLPICWGAFRAGLYFTAISYRLQPAEVEYIVNDSGAAILITSAHLTEQFEALAPNLVNEPACYMLDGQSTSASSLSDALSELPRTRIPDETCGQSLLYSSGTTGRPKGVKKPLPPEAFGD
;
A
#
# COMPACT_ATOMS: atom_id res chain seq x y z
N MET A 1 -17.19 5.11 -4.17
CA MET A 1 -16.83 6.37 -4.87
C MET A 1 -15.32 6.46 -4.92
N PHE A 2 -14.70 6.68 -6.05
CA PHE A 2 -13.25 6.61 -6.30
C PHE A 2 -12.71 7.95 -6.84
N PRO A 3 -11.38 8.20 -6.79
CA PRO A 3 -10.81 9.53 -7.10
C PRO A 3 -11.21 10.09 -8.47
N GLY A 4 -11.20 9.28 -9.51
CA GLY A 4 -11.57 9.73 -10.87
C GLY A 4 -13.03 10.15 -11.07
N ALA A 5 -13.89 10.03 -10.06
CA ALA A 5 -15.28 10.49 -10.11
C ALA A 5 -15.43 11.99 -9.78
N TYR A 6 -14.35 12.65 -9.35
CA TYR A 6 -14.37 14.06 -8.93
C TYR A 6 -13.66 14.97 -9.93
N ASP A 7 -13.87 16.27 -9.78
CA ASP A 7 -13.08 17.30 -10.45
C ASP A 7 -11.58 17.09 -10.15
N PRO A 8 -10.73 16.85 -11.15
CA PRO A 8 -9.32 16.53 -10.94
C PRO A 8 -8.54 17.63 -10.24
N ASP A 9 -8.92 18.88 -10.38
CA ASP A 9 -8.21 20.02 -9.80
C ASP A 9 -8.62 20.29 -8.33
N ARG A 10 -9.67 19.64 -7.87
CA ARG A 10 -10.13 19.79 -6.48
C ARG A 10 -9.15 19.07 -5.53
N ILE A 11 -8.85 19.73 -4.38
CA ILE A 11 -8.03 19.13 -3.32
C ILE A 11 -8.76 17.93 -2.72
N ALA A 12 -8.06 16.79 -2.71
CA ALA A 12 -8.53 15.53 -2.15
C ALA A 12 -7.95 15.26 -0.76
N ILE A 13 -6.67 15.58 -0.55
CA ILE A 13 -5.93 15.26 0.67
C ILE A 13 -5.13 16.50 1.08
N THR A 14 -5.14 16.82 2.38
CA THR A 14 -4.28 17.83 3.00
C THR A 14 -3.63 17.26 4.25
N MET A 15 -2.31 17.34 4.35
CA MET A 15 -1.57 16.98 5.56
C MET A 15 -1.62 18.12 6.56
N ALA A 16 -2.14 17.86 7.75
CA ALA A 16 -2.34 18.89 8.78
C ALA A 16 -1.02 19.57 9.23
N GLY A 17 0.08 18.81 9.30
CA GLY A 17 1.38 19.33 9.74
C GLY A 17 2.09 20.15 8.67
N SER A 18 2.37 19.55 7.51
CA SER A 18 3.14 20.17 6.43
C SER A 18 2.32 21.08 5.51
N GLN A 19 1.00 21.00 5.57
CA GLN A 19 0.07 21.64 4.62
C GLN A 19 0.24 21.15 3.16
N SER A 20 1.01 20.10 2.94
CA SER A 20 1.14 19.45 1.63
C SER A 20 -0.20 18.90 1.18
N GLN A 21 -0.48 18.99 -0.12
CA GLN A 21 -1.78 18.65 -0.69
C GLN A 21 -1.64 17.76 -1.91
N LEU A 22 -2.67 16.93 -2.15
CA LEU A 22 -2.91 16.24 -3.42
C LEU A 22 -4.30 16.58 -3.92
N THR A 23 -4.42 16.79 -5.22
CA THR A 23 -5.71 16.87 -5.90
C THR A 23 -6.30 15.48 -6.15
N TYR A 24 -7.58 15.41 -6.55
CA TYR A 24 -8.17 14.14 -7.00
C TYR A 24 -7.46 13.60 -8.25
N GLY A 25 -6.99 14.47 -9.13
CA GLY A 25 -6.19 14.08 -10.29
C GLY A 25 -4.85 13.44 -9.89
N ASP A 26 -4.16 14.01 -8.88
CA ASP A 26 -2.91 13.42 -8.35
C ASP A 26 -3.15 12.04 -7.73
N VAL A 27 -4.21 11.92 -6.91
CA VAL A 27 -4.59 10.63 -6.29
C VAL A 27 -4.93 9.59 -7.35
N GLU A 28 -5.71 9.97 -8.39
CA GLU A 28 -6.06 9.08 -9.50
C GLU A 28 -4.81 8.64 -10.26
N ALA A 29 -3.95 9.58 -10.65
CA ALA A 29 -2.71 9.30 -11.39
C ALA A 29 -1.77 8.37 -10.60
N PHE A 30 -1.52 8.69 -9.32
CA PHE A 30 -0.66 7.88 -8.47
C PHE A 30 -1.22 6.47 -8.26
N SER A 31 -2.52 6.35 -7.96
CA SER A 31 -3.15 5.04 -7.73
C SER A 31 -3.15 4.17 -8.99
N ASN A 32 -3.26 4.77 -10.19
CA ASN A 32 -3.08 4.06 -11.45
C ASN A 32 -1.65 3.54 -11.61
N GLN A 33 -0.65 4.39 -11.41
CA GLN A 33 0.77 3.97 -11.47
C GLN A 33 1.06 2.86 -10.47
N PHE A 34 0.54 2.95 -9.23
CA PHE A 34 0.72 1.91 -8.23
C PHE A 34 0.06 0.58 -8.64
N ALA A 35 -1.13 0.61 -9.23
CA ALA A 35 -1.77 -0.59 -9.76
C ALA A 35 -0.93 -1.24 -10.89
N HIS A 36 -0.35 -0.43 -11.78
CA HIS A 36 0.59 -0.92 -12.80
C HIS A 36 1.86 -1.52 -12.16
N LEU A 37 2.38 -0.93 -11.08
CA LEU A 37 3.50 -1.52 -10.33
C LEU A 37 3.14 -2.91 -9.80
N CYS A 38 1.97 -3.06 -9.20
CA CYS A 38 1.49 -4.36 -8.73
C CYS A 38 1.41 -5.38 -9.87
N ARG A 39 0.88 -5.01 -11.04
CA ARG A 39 0.85 -5.89 -12.22
C ARG A 39 2.24 -6.22 -12.75
N ARG A 40 3.18 -5.28 -12.71
CA ARG A 40 4.60 -5.52 -13.07
C ARG A 40 5.26 -6.57 -12.18
N HIS A 41 4.87 -6.65 -10.91
CA HIS A 41 5.25 -7.73 -9.99
C HIS A 41 4.44 -9.02 -10.15
N GLY A 42 3.54 -9.10 -11.13
CA GLY A 42 2.73 -10.28 -11.40
C GLY A 42 1.56 -10.49 -10.44
N LEU A 43 1.25 -9.51 -9.58
CA LEU A 43 0.14 -9.63 -8.63
C LEU A 43 -1.19 -9.66 -9.36
N LYS A 44 -2.07 -10.53 -8.87
CA LYS A 44 -3.43 -10.77 -9.40
C LYS A 44 -4.47 -10.50 -8.32
N GLN A 45 -5.73 -10.50 -8.69
CA GLN A 45 -6.84 -10.39 -7.75
C GLN A 45 -6.69 -11.40 -6.61
N GLY A 46 -6.77 -10.90 -5.38
CA GLY A 46 -6.66 -11.72 -4.16
C GLY A 46 -5.26 -11.81 -3.56
N ASP A 47 -4.22 -11.36 -4.27
CA ASP A 47 -2.88 -11.22 -3.69
C ASP A 47 -2.83 -10.07 -2.68
N GLY A 48 -1.77 -10.00 -1.88
CA GLY A 48 -1.65 -9.05 -0.78
C GLY A 48 -0.48 -8.09 -0.92
N ILE A 49 -0.68 -6.89 -0.37
CA ILE A 49 0.39 -5.94 -0.06
C ILE A 49 0.31 -5.51 1.40
N ALA A 50 1.42 -5.04 1.95
CA ALA A 50 1.49 -4.47 3.29
C ALA A 50 2.01 -3.02 3.25
N LEU A 51 1.48 -2.18 4.15
CA LEU A 51 1.95 -0.82 4.38
C LEU A 51 2.32 -0.68 5.85
N CYS A 52 3.58 -0.36 6.13
CA CYS A 52 4.04 0.06 7.46
C CYS A 52 4.67 1.45 7.30
N ILE A 53 3.84 2.48 7.42
CA ILE A 53 4.19 3.89 7.25
C ILE A 53 3.47 4.73 8.31
N GLU A 54 4.03 5.87 8.68
CA GLU A 54 3.34 6.89 9.47
C GLU A 54 2.19 7.53 8.69
N ASN A 55 1.53 8.54 9.29
CA ASN A 55 0.58 9.37 8.54
C ASN A 55 1.31 10.07 7.39
N HIS A 56 1.01 9.67 6.17
CA HIS A 56 1.71 10.09 4.98
C HIS A 56 0.74 10.49 3.87
N LEU A 57 1.14 11.48 3.07
CA LEU A 57 0.31 12.02 1.98
C LEU A 57 -0.13 10.94 0.97
N TYR A 58 0.75 9.96 0.71
CA TYR A 58 0.50 8.87 -0.25
C TYR A 58 -0.13 7.61 0.35
N PHE A 59 -0.49 7.60 1.65
CA PHE A 59 -1.15 6.43 2.25
C PHE A 59 -2.44 6.04 1.51
N LEU A 60 -3.36 7.00 1.33
CA LEU A 60 -4.62 6.75 0.63
C LEU A 60 -4.44 6.44 -0.85
N PRO A 61 -3.59 7.16 -1.63
CA PRO A 61 -3.29 6.80 -3.02
C PRO A 61 -2.78 5.37 -3.20
N ILE A 62 -1.92 4.86 -2.30
CA ILE A 62 -1.46 3.46 -2.31
C ILE A 62 -2.63 2.51 -2.06
N CYS A 63 -3.46 2.78 -1.04
CA CYS A 63 -4.65 1.99 -0.76
C CYS A 63 -5.60 1.94 -1.97
N TRP A 64 -5.86 3.07 -2.63
CA TRP A 64 -6.67 3.13 -3.85
C TRP A 64 -6.07 2.32 -5.00
N GLY A 65 -4.74 2.37 -5.18
CA GLY A 65 -4.04 1.55 -6.17
C GLY A 65 -4.17 0.05 -5.90
N ALA A 66 -4.08 -0.36 -4.64
CA ALA A 66 -4.31 -1.75 -4.23
C ALA A 66 -5.77 -2.16 -4.46
N PHE A 67 -6.74 -1.29 -4.09
CA PHE A 67 -8.16 -1.56 -4.33
C PHE A 67 -8.46 -1.79 -5.81
N ARG A 68 -8.02 -0.89 -6.71
CA ARG A 68 -8.30 -1.03 -8.15
C ARG A 68 -7.60 -2.22 -8.79
N ALA A 69 -6.49 -2.66 -8.21
CA ALA A 69 -5.80 -3.88 -8.63
C ALA A 69 -6.41 -5.17 -8.08
N GLY A 70 -7.50 -5.09 -7.30
CA GLY A 70 -8.16 -6.24 -6.69
C GLY A 70 -7.38 -6.89 -5.55
N LEU A 71 -6.48 -6.16 -4.91
CA LEU A 71 -5.57 -6.71 -3.91
C LEU A 71 -6.12 -6.55 -2.49
N TYR A 72 -5.66 -7.42 -1.60
CA TYR A 72 -5.73 -7.15 -0.17
C TYR A 72 -4.62 -6.19 0.23
N PHE A 73 -4.95 -5.16 1.02
CA PHE A 73 -3.92 -4.34 1.63
C PHE A 73 -4.00 -4.42 3.15
N THR A 74 -2.84 -4.60 3.78
CA THR A 74 -2.67 -4.66 5.23
C THR A 74 -1.99 -3.39 5.71
N ALA A 75 -2.75 -2.51 6.38
CA ALA A 75 -2.18 -1.34 7.03
C ALA A 75 -1.66 -1.74 8.41
N ILE A 76 -0.34 -1.64 8.59
CA ILE A 76 0.37 -2.01 9.81
C ILE A 76 0.74 -0.74 10.58
N SER A 77 0.44 -0.70 11.87
CA SER A 77 0.84 0.43 12.71
C SER A 77 2.37 0.51 12.81
N TYR A 78 2.94 1.64 12.43
CA TYR A 78 4.37 1.93 12.55
C TYR A 78 4.88 1.98 14.01
N ARG A 79 3.96 2.00 14.99
CA ARG A 79 4.28 2.00 16.43
C ARG A 79 4.50 0.60 17.00
N LEU A 80 4.26 -0.45 16.22
CA LEU A 80 4.52 -1.82 16.62
C LEU A 80 6.02 -2.08 16.66
N GLN A 81 6.42 -3.07 17.47
CA GLN A 81 7.81 -3.50 17.50
C GLN A 81 8.19 -4.20 16.18
N PRO A 82 9.46 -4.18 15.75
CA PRO A 82 9.89 -4.82 14.49
C PRO A 82 9.42 -6.27 14.35
N ALA A 83 9.49 -7.07 15.41
CA ALA A 83 9.04 -8.47 15.40
C ALA A 83 7.52 -8.63 15.19
N GLU A 84 6.71 -7.65 15.62
CA GLU A 84 5.26 -7.68 15.38
C GLU A 84 4.96 -7.30 13.93
N VAL A 85 5.67 -6.31 13.38
CA VAL A 85 5.56 -5.91 11.96
C VAL A 85 5.97 -7.08 11.07
N GLU A 86 7.13 -7.68 11.34
CA GLU A 86 7.64 -8.88 10.65
C GLU A 86 6.58 -9.99 10.64
N TYR A 87 6.02 -10.32 11.81
CA TYR A 87 4.99 -11.34 11.90
C TYR A 87 3.79 -11.04 11.00
N ILE A 88 3.27 -9.80 11.02
CA ILE A 88 2.10 -9.42 10.23
C ILE A 88 2.42 -9.46 8.73
N VAL A 89 3.59 -8.98 8.29
CA VAL A 89 4.00 -9.03 6.89
C VAL A 89 4.07 -10.48 6.40
N ASN A 90 4.72 -11.36 7.18
CA ASN A 90 4.85 -12.77 6.83
C ASN A 90 3.49 -13.50 6.83
N ASP A 91 2.65 -13.29 7.86
CA ASP A 91 1.33 -13.93 8.01
C ASP A 91 0.33 -13.45 6.94
N SER A 92 0.39 -12.18 6.54
CA SER A 92 -0.47 -11.62 5.49
C SER A 92 -0.16 -12.15 4.09
N GLY A 93 1.01 -12.73 3.88
CA GLY A 93 1.47 -13.17 2.57
C GLY A 93 1.70 -12.00 1.60
N ALA A 94 2.04 -10.82 2.11
CA ALA A 94 2.24 -9.63 1.29
C ALA A 94 3.40 -9.85 0.29
N ALA A 95 3.14 -9.60 -0.99
CA ALA A 95 4.13 -9.68 -2.06
C ALA A 95 4.86 -8.33 -2.28
N ILE A 96 4.28 -7.24 -1.78
CA ILE A 96 4.90 -5.91 -1.76
C ILE A 96 4.77 -5.36 -0.35
N LEU A 97 5.87 -4.78 0.17
CA LEU A 97 5.89 -4.03 1.44
C LEU A 97 6.27 -2.59 1.16
N ILE A 98 5.42 -1.66 1.59
CA ILE A 98 5.70 -0.23 1.52
C ILE A 98 6.07 0.29 2.91
N THR A 99 7.21 0.98 2.99
CA THR A 99 7.69 1.68 4.19
C THR A 99 7.99 3.15 3.86
N SER A 100 8.53 3.91 4.81
CA SER A 100 8.94 5.31 4.63
C SER A 100 10.36 5.55 5.12
N ALA A 101 10.98 6.63 4.66
CA ALA A 101 12.31 7.04 5.11
C ALA A 101 12.37 7.27 6.64
N HIS A 102 11.25 7.70 7.23
CA HIS A 102 11.14 7.86 8.70
C HIS A 102 11.33 6.55 9.47
N LEU A 103 11.03 5.41 8.86
CA LEU A 103 11.08 4.09 9.48
C LEU A 103 12.28 3.24 9.04
N THR A 104 13.30 3.86 8.42
CA THR A 104 14.45 3.14 7.84
C THR A 104 15.11 2.18 8.84
N GLU A 105 15.40 2.63 10.06
CA GLU A 105 16.06 1.80 11.08
C GLU A 105 15.20 0.58 11.46
N GLN A 106 13.91 0.81 11.72
CA GLN A 106 12.95 -0.25 12.03
C GLN A 106 12.83 -1.25 10.87
N PHE A 107 12.76 -0.74 9.64
CA PHE A 107 12.62 -1.56 8.44
C PHE A 107 13.87 -2.42 8.19
N GLU A 108 15.08 -1.84 8.24
CA GLU A 108 16.32 -2.58 8.03
C GLU A 108 16.52 -3.69 9.09
N ALA A 109 16.01 -3.49 10.32
CA ALA A 109 16.06 -4.51 11.35
C ALA A 109 15.16 -5.72 11.07
N LEU A 110 14.01 -5.53 10.40
CA LEU A 110 13.06 -6.61 10.12
C LEU A 110 13.23 -7.23 8.72
N ALA A 111 13.78 -6.49 7.77
CA ALA A 111 13.86 -6.92 6.37
C ALA A 111 14.55 -8.28 6.16
N PRO A 112 15.67 -8.63 6.87
CA PRO A 112 16.31 -9.94 6.72
C PRO A 112 15.45 -11.13 7.14
N ASN A 113 14.38 -10.91 7.91
CA ASN A 113 13.51 -11.96 8.46
C ASN A 113 12.20 -12.13 7.66
N LEU A 114 12.05 -11.41 6.55
CA LEU A 114 10.86 -11.51 5.70
C LEU A 114 10.92 -12.77 4.84
N VAL A 115 10.20 -13.82 5.26
CA VAL A 115 10.30 -15.16 4.65
C VAL A 115 9.67 -15.25 3.25
N ASN A 116 8.73 -14.36 2.92
CA ASN A 116 8.09 -14.32 1.59
C ASN A 116 8.86 -13.45 0.59
N GLU A 117 9.98 -12.85 0.99
CA GLU A 117 10.81 -11.97 0.15
C GLU A 117 9.98 -10.92 -0.62
N PRO A 118 9.12 -10.14 0.05
CA PRO A 118 8.29 -9.15 -0.64
C PRO A 118 9.18 -8.12 -1.35
N ALA A 119 8.71 -7.60 -2.49
CA ALA A 119 9.34 -6.44 -3.10
C ALA A 119 9.16 -5.22 -2.17
N CYS A 120 10.26 -4.69 -1.65
CA CYS A 120 10.23 -3.60 -0.67
C CYS A 120 10.45 -2.24 -1.31
N TYR A 121 9.56 -1.30 -1.02
CA TYR A 121 9.62 0.07 -1.51
C TYR A 121 9.54 1.08 -0.36
N MET A 122 10.25 2.18 -0.51
CA MET A 122 10.32 3.26 0.46
C MET A 122 9.75 4.55 -0.12
N LEU A 123 8.86 5.20 0.64
CA LEU A 123 8.45 6.58 0.39
C LEU A 123 9.56 7.54 0.87
N ASP A 124 9.72 8.64 0.13
CA ASP A 124 10.66 9.73 0.44
C ASP A 124 12.13 9.32 0.50
N GLY A 125 12.50 8.22 -0.19
CA GLY A 125 13.88 7.77 -0.24
C GLY A 125 14.05 6.34 -0.70
N GLN A 126 15.19 5.78 -0.32
CA GLN A 126 15.57 4.38 -0.54
C GLN A 126 16.50 3.94 0.60
N SER A 127 16.67 2.63 0.75
CA SER A 127 17.60 2.06 1.71
C SER A 127 18.33 0.85 1.11
N THR A 128 19.13 0.15 1.90
CA THR A 128 19.81 -1.07 1.42
C THR A 128 18.80 -2.16 1.01
N SER A 129 17.68 -2.25 1.74
CA SER A 129 16.68 -3.31 1.57
C SER A 129 15.39 -2.84 0.89
N ALA A 130 15.25 -1.55 0.56
CA ALA A 130 14.06 -1.00 -0.11
C ALA A 130 14.43 -0.01 -1.21
N SER A 131 13.83 -0.20 -2.39
CA SER A 131 13.94 0.72 -3.52
C SER A 131 13.07 1.95 -3.35
N SER A 132 13.40 3.05 -4.04
CA SER A 132 12.55 4.24 -4.10
C SER A 132 11.21 3.92 -4.78
N LEU A 133 10.08 4.20 -4.09
CA LEU A 133 8.76 4.05 -4.69
C LEU A 133 8.52 5.05 -5.81
N SER A 134 8.97 6.30 -5.63
CA SER A 134 8.82 7.35 -6.66
C SER A 134 9.51 6.96 -7.96
N ASP A 135 10.73 6.43 -7.89
CA ASP A 135 11.47 6.00 -9.08
C ASP A 135 10.80 4.81 -9.75
N ALA A 136 10.32 3.84 -8.97
CA ALA A 136 9.61 2.69 -9.47
C ALA A 136 8.31 3.04 -10.21
N LEU A 137 7.65 4.14 -9.82
CA LEU A 137 6.41 4.62 -10.42
C LEU A 137 6.65 5.56 -11.61
N SER A 138 7.81 6.21 -11.71
CA SER A 138 8.05 7.36 -12.60
C SER A 138 7.69 7.12 -14.07
N GLU A 139 7.96 5.93 -14.59
CA GLU A 139 7.71 5.55 -15.99
C GLU A 139 6.44 4.74 -16.20
N LEU A 140 5.66 4.50 -15.13
CA LEU A 140 4.44 3.72 -15.24
C LEU A 140 3.26 4.56 -15.73
N PRO A 141 2.33 3.97 -16.50
CA PRO A 141 1.18 4.68 -17.02
C PRO A 141 0.32 5.28 -15.91
N ARG A 142 -0.17 6.50 -16.12
CA ARG A 142 -1.13 7.19 -15.25
C ARG A 142 -2.59 6.83 -15.56
N THR A 143 -2.80 5.99 -16.56
CA THR A 143 -4.11 5.49 -16.98
C THR A 143 -4.46 4.21 -16.24
N ARG A 144 -5.74 3.87 -16.18
CA ARG A 144 -6.24 2.66 -15.52
C ARG A 144 -5.62 1.39 -16.10
N ILE A 145 -5.45 0.38 -15.25
CA ILE A 145 -5.17 -0.98 -15.71
C ILE A 145 -6.42 -1.57 -16.40
N PRO A 146 -6.26 -2.43 -17.42
CA PRO A 146 -7.41 -2.93 -18.19
C PRO A 146 -8.28 -3.94 -17.43
N ASP A 147 -7.76 -4.50 -16.34
CA ASP A 147 -8.37 -5.57 -15.56
C ASP A 147 -8.69 -5.12 -14.12
N GLU A 148 -9.17 -3.88 -13.95
CA GLU A 148 -9.58 -3.37 -12.64
C GLU A 148 -10.64 -4.26 -11.99
N THR A 149 -10.41 -4.61 -10.73
CA THR A 149 -11.35 -5.33 -9.87
C THR A 149 -11.33 -4.72 -8.47
N CYS A 150 -12.33 -5.05 -7.65
CA CYS A 150 -12.40 -4.47 -6.32
C CYS A 150 -11.52 -5.24 -5.32
N GLY A 151 -10.56 -4.56 -4.70
CA GLY A 151 -9.76 -5.09 -3.60
C GLY A 151 -10.43 -4.93 -2.23
N GLN A 152 -9.72 -5.28 -1.16
CA GLN A 152 -10.25 -5.23 0.20
C GLN A 152 -9.13 -4.98 1.22
N SER A 153 -9.45 -4.38 2.36
CA SER A 153 -8.53 -4.31 3.49
C SER A 153 -8.45 -5.66 4.21
N LEU A 154 -7.24 -6.10 4.54
CA LEU A 154 -6.97 -7.19 5.45
C LEU A 154 -6.57 -6.59 6.79
N LEU A 155 -7.46 -6.68 7.77
CA LEU A 155 -7.28 -6.05 9.08
C LEU A 155 -6.70 -7.04 10.08
N TYR A 156 -5.73 -6.58 10.88
CA TYR A 156 -5.20 -7.33 12.01
C TYR A 156 -5.79 -6.80 13.32
N SER A 157 -6.31 -7.69 14.13
CA SER A 157 -6.78 -7.38 15.49
C SER A 157 -5.83 -7.96 16.54
N SER A 158 -5.73 -7.29 17.69
CA SER A 158 -5.04 -7.85 18.86
C SER A 158 -5.80 -9.09 19.31
N GLY A 159 -5.27 -10.29 19.00
CA GLY A 159 -5.88 -11.54 19.44
C GLY A 159 -5.77 -11.70 20.97
N THR A 160 -6.79 -12.29 21.60
CA THR A 160 -6.76 -12.66 23.04
C THR A 160 -5.64 -13.65 23.39
N THR A 161 -4.99 -14.24 22.40
CA THR A 161 -3.93 -15.24 22.51
C THR A 161 -2.52 -14.67 22.33
N GLY A 162 -2.34 -13.34 22.31
CA GLY A 162 -1.03 -12.67 22.28
C GLY A 162 -0.42 -12.42 20.90
N ARG A 163 -0.96 -13.01 19.82
CA ARG A 163 -0.54 -12.68 18.44
C ARG A 163 -1.68 -12.05 17.65
N PRO A 164 -1.41 -11.00 16.85
CA PRO A 164 -2.41 -10.43 15.96
C PRO A 164 -3.00 -11.49 15.01
N LYS A 165 -4.31 -11.40 14.74
CA LYS A 165 -5.00 -12.27 13.79
C LYS A 165 -5.55 -11.46 12.63
N GLY A 166 -5.26 -11.91 11.41
CA GLY A 166 -5.79 -11.33 10.18
C GLY A 166 -7.26 -11.70 9.98
N VAL A 167 -8.11 -10.70 9.73
CA VAL A 167 -9.52 -10.86 9.37
C VAL A 167 -9.66 -10.63 7.88
N LYS A 168 -9.65 -11.71 7.11
CA LYS A 168 -9.76 -11.68 5.64
C LYS A 168 -11.23 -11.82 5.24
N LYS A 169 -11.84 -10.72 4.76
CA LYS A 169 -13.19 -10.75 4.18
C LYS A 169 -13.11 -11.17 2.70
N PRO A 170 -14.16 -11.78 2.14
CA PRO A 170 -14.23 -12.03 0.70
C PRO A 170 -14.05 -10.73 -0.10
N LEU A 171 -13.42 -10.83 -1.27
CA LEU A 171 -13.35 -9.70 -2.19
C LEU A 171 -14.77 -9.36 -2.69
N PRO A 172 -15.08 -8.07 -2.84
CA PRO A 172 -16.33 -7.64 -3.46
C PRO A 172 -16.44 -8.20 -4.90
N PRO A 173 -17.62 -8.66 -5.34
CA PRO A 173 -17.81 -9.15 -6.69
C PRO A 173 -17.90 -8.03 -7.75
N GLU A 174 -18.11 -6.78 -7.30
CA GLU A 174 -18.28 -5.62 -8.17
C GLU A 174 -16.93 -5.21 -8.78
N ALA A 175 -16.99 -4.58 -9.96
CA ALA A 175 -15.85 -3.92 -10.54
C ALA A 175 -15.46 -2.67 -9.73
N PHE A 176 -14.20 -2.26 -9.82
CA PHE A 176 -13.74 -1.05 -9.15
C PHE A 176 -14.42 0.19 -9.74
N GLY A 177 -15.13 0.92 -8.91
CA GLY A 177 -15.80 2.16 -9.30
C GLY A 177 -17.27 2.03 -9.71
N ASP A 178 -17.87 0.86 -9.55
CA ASP A 178 -19.32 0.66 -9.71
C ASP A 178 -20.12 1.11 -8.48
#